data_61640ab516879a270e6e2f341c930698
#
_entry.id   61640ab516879a270e6e2f341c930698
#
_cell.length_a   1.000
_cell.length_b   1.000
_cell.length_c   1.000
_cell.angle_alpha   90.00
_cell.angle_beta   90.00
_cell.angle_gamma   90.00
#
_symmetry.space_group_name_H-M   'P 1'
#
loop_
_entity.id
_entity.type
_entity.pdbx_description
1 polymer ?
#
loop_
_entity_poly.entity_id
_entity_poly.type
_entity_poly.pdbx_seq_one_letter_code
_entity_poly.pdbx_strand_id
1 'polypeptide(L)'
;THQYPFYPGTGSEKEKGKHNNIFNVPLPAGTTSEKYMNALDRVLNKLVEFKPEFLILSMGFDANIADPLAQFELKSEDFYEITKRILKATNKFTNGKVVSVLEGGYDLNALADSAFNHVNALIEDN
;
A
#
# COMPACT_ATOMS: atom_id res chain seq x y z
N THR A 1 -0.93 1.41 5.51
CA THR A 1 -2.18 0.62 5.69
C THR A 1 -1.82 -0.80 6.09
N HIS A 2 -2.59 -1.41 6.98
CA HIS A 2 -2.40 -2.79 7.42
C HIS A 2 -3.68 -3.31 8.08
N GLN A 3 -3.82 -4.63 8.15
CA GLN A 3 -4.91 -5.25 8.90
C GLN A 3 -4.68 -5.07 10.41
N TYR A 4 -5.75 -4.72 11.14
CA TYR A 4 -5.72 -4.57 12.59
C TYR A 4 -7.07 -4.96 13.21
N PRO A 5 -7.10 -5.74 14.30
CA PRO A 5 -5.95 -6.36 14.97
C PRO A 5 -5.34 -7.51 14.13
N PHE A 6 -4.02 -7.57 14.06
CA PHE A 6 -3.27 -8.63 13.39
C PHE A 6 -1.83 -8.66 13.96
N TYR A 7 -1.02 -9.66 13.55
CA TYR A 7 0.40 -9.69 13.93
C TYR A 7 1.13 -8.44 13.40
N PRO A 8 2.02 -7.83 14.16
CA PRO A 8 2.47 -8.13 15.53
C PRO A 8 1.69 -7.40 16.65
N GLY A 9 0.54 -6.83 16.36
CA GLY A 9 -0.31 -6.15 17.35
C GLY A 9 0.04 -4.67 17.57
N THR A 10 0.96 -4.12 16.79
CA THR A 10 1.33 -2.70 16.75
C THR A 10 0.68 -2.00 15.56
N GLY A 11 0.87 -0.69 15.41
CA GLY A 11 0.38 0.08 14.26
C GLY A 11 -0.95 0.78 14.51
N SER A 12 -1.31 1.06 15.76
CA SER A 12 -2.53 1.84 16.04
C SER A 12 -2.41 3.28 15.50
N GLU A 13 -3.54 3.93 15.22
CA GLU A 13 -3.55 5.34 14.79
C GLU A 13 -2.90 6.30 15.80
N LYS A 14 -2.76 5.88 17.05
CA LYS A 14 -2.14 6.69 18.11
C LYS A 14 -0.61 6.65 18.09
N GLU A 15 -0.02 5.67 17.41
CA GLU A 15 1.43 5.52 17.28
C GLU A 15 1.97 6.51 16.25
N LYS A 16 2.53 7.62 16.72
CA LYS A 16 3.00 8.74 15.89
C LYS A 16 4.51 8.81 15.73
N GLY A 17 5.25 7.98 16.50
CA GLY A 17 6.69 8.08 16.59
C GLY A 17 7.19 9.32 17.31
N LYS A 18 8.48 9.35 17.61
CA LYS A 18 9.12 10.44 18.37
C LYS A 18 9.02 11.80 17.67
N HIS A 19 8.98 11.79 16.33
CA HIS A 19 8.98 13.00 15.51
C HIS A 19 7.62 13.27 14.85
N ASN A 20 6.56 12.61 15.29
CA ASN A 20 5.21 12.67 14.70
C ASN A 20 5.20 12.38 13.18
N ASN A 21 6.09 11.48 12.76
CA ASN A 21 6.32 11.11 11.36
C ASN A 21 5.79 9.72 11.00
N ILE A 22 5.03 9.08 11.90
CA ILE A 22 4.33 7.83 11.64
C ILE A 22 2.85 8.13 11.40
N PHE A 23 2.31 7.61 10.31
CA PHE A 23 0.89 7.70 9.98
C PHE A 23 0.34 6.30 9.68
N ASN A 24 -0.31 5.70 10.67
CA ASN A 24 -0.93 4.40 10.55
C ASN A 24 -2.39 4.52 10.12
N VAL A 25 -2.81 3.63 9.21
CA VAL A 25 -4.20 3.45 8.84
C VAL A 25 -4.55 1.97 9.03
N PRO A 26 -4.93 1.58 10.26
CA PRO A 26 -5.39 0.23 10.56
C PRO A 26 -6.76 -0.02 9.94
N LEU A 27 -6.94 -1.18 9.34
CA LEU A 27 -8.17 -1.58 8.65
C LEU A 27 -8.62 -2.95 9.17
N PRO A 28 -9.94 -3.18 9.31
CA PRO A 28 -10.44 -4.47 9.79
C PRO A 28 -10.29 -5.58 8.75
N ALA A 29 -10.31 -6.83 9.21
CA ALA A 29 -10.52 -7.99 8.33
C ALA A 29 -11.78 -7.79 7.46
N GLY A 30 -11.81 -8.34 6.26
CA GLY A 30 -12.90 -8.14 5.29
C GLY A 30 -12.93 -6.73 4.67
N THR A 31 -11.81 -6.01 4.71
CA THR A 31 -11.69 -4.74 4.00
C THR A 31 -11.70 -4.96 2.49
N THR A 32 -12.73 -4.46 1.84
CA THR A 32 -12.91 -4.53 0.38
C THR A 32 -12.01 -3.52 -0.35
N SER A 33 -11.85 -3.71 -1.67
CA SER A 33 -11.12 -2.77 -2.55
C SER A 33 -11.58 -1.32 -2.37
N GLU A 34 -12.89 -1.06 -2.33
CA GLU A 34 -13.43 0.30 -2.14
C GLU A 34 -12.99 0.93 -0.81
N LYS A 35 -13.14 0.17 0.29
CA LYS A 35 -12.73 0.67 1.63
C LYS A 35 -11.23 0.90 1.71
N TYR A 36 -10.45 0.03 1.06
CA TYR A 36 -9.00 0.18 1.00
C TYR A 36 -8.59 1.44 0.22
N MET A 37 -9.19 1.69 -0.95
CA MET A 37 -8.93 2.88 -1.75
C MET A 37 -9.24 4.17 -1.00
N ASN A 38 -10.35 4.20 -0.24
CA ASN A 38 -10.68 5.35 0.62
C ASN A 38 -9.63 5.57 1.74
N ALA A 39 -9.10 4.48 2.30
CA ALA A 39 -8.02 4.55 3.29
C ALA A 39 -6.70 5.01 2.64
N LEU A 40 -6.40 4.54 1.44
CA LEU A 40 -5.24 4.96 0.66
C LEU A 40 -5.27 6.46 0.39
N ASP A 41 -6.40 7.03 0.03
CA ASP A 41 -6.54 8.46 -0.22
C ASP A 41 -6.16 9.30 1.01
N ARG A 42 -6.45 8.81 2.23
CA ARG A 42 -5.98 9.45 3.48
C ARG A 42 -4.46 9.44 3.59
N VAL A 43 -3.81 8.33 3.21
CA VAL A 43 -2.34 8.21 3.19
C VAL A 43 -1.75 9.15 2.14
N LEU A 44 -2.33 9.19 0.93
CA LEU A 44 -1.85 10.03 -0.17
C LEU A 44 -1.93 11.52 0.19
N ASN A 45 -2.99 11.95 0.87
CA ASN A 45 -3.08 13.33 1.38
C ASN A 45 -1.92 13.67 2.32
N LYS A 46 -1.53 12.73 3.22
CA LYS A 46 -0.37 12.92 4.09
C LYS A 46 0.95 12.94 3.33
N LEU A 47 1.11 12.11 2.31
CA LEU A 47 2.29 12.14 1.45
C LEU A 47 2.40 13.47 0.68
N VAL A 48 1.29 14.01 0.18
CA VAL A 48 1.26 15.30 -0.50
C VAL A 48 1.63 16.46 0.46
N GLU A 49 1.18 16.40 1.72
CA GLU A 49 1.57 17.36 2.75
C GLU A 49 3.07 17.28 3.08
N PHE A 50 3.61 16.05 3.15
CA PHE A 50 5.02 15.78 3.49
C PHE A 50 5.98 16.13 2.35
N LYS A 51 5.57 16.02 1.09
CA LYS A 51 6.36 16.29 -0.12
C LYS A 51 7.67 15.50 -0.18
N PRO A 52 7.61 14.16 -0.24
CA PRO A 52 8.81 13.32 -0.25
C PRO A 52 9.65 13.57 -1.50
N GLU A 53 10.97 13.69 -1.36
CA GLU A 53 11.91 13.77 -2.48
C GLU A 53 12.33 12.38 -3.01
N PHE A 54 12.04 11.34 -2.25
CA PHE A 54 12.28 9.94 -2.57
C PHE A 54 11.21 9.07 -1.89
N LEU A 55 10.72 8.06 -2.58
CA LEU A 55 9.68 7.17 -2.06
C LEU A 55 10.17 5.72 -2.03
N ILE A 56 10.01 5.07 -0.89
CA ILE A 56 10.18 3.62 -0.76
C ILE A 56 8.80 3.02 -0.48
N LEU A 57 8.40 2.06 -1.31
CA LEU A 57 7.18 1.29 -1.16
C LEU A 57 7.52 -0.09 -0.58
N SER A 58 7.17 -0.35 0.67
CA SER A 58 7.12 -1.70 1.22
C SER A 58 5.83 -2.35 0.73
N MET A 59 5.93 -3.12 -0.35
CA MET A 59 4.79 -3.62 -1.10
C MET A 59 4.47 -5.05 -0.69
N GLY A 60 3.51 -5.20 0.23
CA GLY A 60 2.92 -6.48 0.56
C GLY A 60 1.73 -6.80 -0.35
N PHE A 61 1.68 -8.02 -0.87
CA PHE A 61 0.58 -8.53 -1.70
C PHE A 61 -0.35 -9.47 -0.92
N ASP A 62 -0.13 -9.62 0.38
CA ASP A 62 -0.96 -10.37 1.31
C ASP A 62 -2.35 -9.73 1.57
N ALA A 63 -2.58 -8.54 1.08
CA ALA A 63 -3.92 -7.95 1.02
C ALA A 63 -4.82 -8.56 -0.07
N ASN A 64 -4.31 -9.44 -0.93
CA ASN A 64 -5.10 -10.15 -1.94
C ASN A 64 -6.08 -11.13 -1.28
N ILE A 65 -7.30 -11.21 -1.81
CA ILE A 65 -8.38 -12.07 -1.31
C ILE A 65 -8.01 -13.57 -1.26
N ALA A 66 -7.06 -14.00 -2.08
CA ALA A 66 -6.58 -15.38 -2.11
C ALA A 66 -5.48 -15.65 -1.07
N ASP A 67 -5.02 -14.65 -0.34
CA ASP A 67 -3.95 -14.84 0.66
C ASP A 67 -4.42 -15.74 1.80
N PRO A 68 -3.62 -16.74 2.21
CA PRO A 68 -4.00 -17.68 3.27
C PRO A 68 -3.85 -17.10 4.69
N LEU A 69 -3.19 -15.97 4.87
CA LEU A 69 -2.87 -15.39 6.19
C LEU A 69 -3.66 -14.13 6.48
N ALA A 70 -3.60 -13.14 5.61
CA ALA A 70 -4.36 -11.90 5.79
C ALA A 70 -5.80 -12.08 5.28
N GLN A 71 -6.67 -11.15 5.67
CA GLN A 71 -8.12 -11.26 5.44
C GLN A 71 -8.68 -10.02 4.74
N PHE A 72 -7.88 -9.35 3.93
CA PHE A 72 -8.37 -8.32 3.03
C PHE A 72 -8.98 -8.95 1.78
N GLU A 73 -9.79 -8.18 1.08
CA GLU A 73 -10.53 -8.65 -0.09
C GLU A 73 -10.14 -7.89 -1.36
N LEU A 74 -8.85 -7.55 -1.49
CA LEU A 74 -8.33 -6.92 -2.70
C LEU A 74 -8.15 -7.95 -3.80
N LYS A 75 -8.36 -7.52 -5.04
CA LYS A 75 -8.06 -8.30 -6.24
C LYS A 75 -6.67 -7.95 -6.77
N SER A 76 -6.12 -8.80 -7.61
CA SER A 76 -4.80 -8.56 -8.21
C SER A 76 -4.73 -7.25 -9.00
N GLU A 77 -5.82 -6.86 -9.68
CA GLU A 77 -5.90 -5.61 -10.44
C GLU A 77 -5.89 -4.36 -9.56
N ASP A 78 -6.30 -4.46 -8.31
CA ASP A 78 -6.29 -3.33 -7.37
C ASP A 78 -4.87 -2.82 -7.13
N PHE A 79 -3.85 -3.68 -7.22
CA PHE A 79 -2.45 -3.28 -7.03
C PHE A 79 -1.94 -2.39 -8.17
N TYR A 80 -2.49 -2.51 -9.38
CA TYR A 80 -2.25 -1.54 -10.46
C TYR A 80 -2.80 -0.16 -10.07
N GLU A 81 -4.07 -0.09 -9.67
CA GLU A 81 -4.73 1.17 -9.30
C GLU A 81 -4.07 1.83 -8.07
N ILE A 82 -3.73 1.04 -7.04
CA ILE A 82 -3.00 1.51 -5.86
C ILE A 82 -1.69 2.19 -6.29
N THR A 83 -0.93 1.53 -7.14
CA THR A 83 0.37 2.01 -7.61
C THR A 83 0.22 3.29 -8.42
N LYS A 84 -0.71 3.33 -9.38
CA LYS A 84 -0.99 4.54 -10.19
C LYS A 84 -1.39 5.74 -9.31
N ARG A 85 -2.23 5.53 -8.30
CA ARG A 85 -2.60 6.60 -7.36
C ARG A 85 -1.42 7.14 -6.58
N ILE A 86 -0.55 6.24 -6.08
CA ILE A 86 0.65 6.63 -5.34
C ILE A 86 1.56 7.47 -6.24
N LEU A 87 1.88 6.99 -7.44
CA LEU A 87 2.76 7.69 -8.39
C LEU A 87 2.18 9.05 -8.77
N LYS A 88 0.91 9.10 -9.15
CA LYS A 88 0.21 10.35 -9.50
C LYS A 88 0.26 11.39 -8.37
N ALA A 89 0.13 10.95 -7.12
CA ALA A 89 0.15 11.86 -5.99
C ALA A 89 1.55 12.38 -5.67
N THR A 90 2.59 11.58 -5.90
CA THR A 90 3.96 11.86 -5.44
C THR A 90 4.93 12.30 -6.52
N ASN A 91 4.68 12.00 -7.81
CA ASN A 91 5.63 12.20 -8.90
C ASN A 91 6.15 13.65 -9.01
N LYS A 92 5.29 14.64 -8.77
CA LYS A 92 5.69 16.06 -8.76
C LYS A 92 6.72 16.41 -7.67
N PHE A 93 6.92 15.57 -6.66
CA PHE A 93 7.90 15.77 -5.60
C PHE A 93 9.09 14.83 -5.77
N THR A 94 8.84 13.56 -6.08
CA THR A 94 9.86 12.51 -6.20
C THR A 94 10.60 12.57 -7.53
N ASN A 95 9.98 13.12 -8.55
CA ASN A 95 10.51 13.14 -9.92
C ASN A 95 10.91 11.73 -10.40
N GLY A 96 10.02 10.76 -10.20
CA GLY A 96 10.21 9.36 -10.56
C GLY A 96 11.13 8.55 -9.60
N LYS A 97 11.65 9.15 -8.54
CA LYS A 97 12.52 8.44 -7.59
C LYS A 97 11.70 7.58 -6.65
N VAL A 98 11.33 6.41 -7.12
CA VAL A 98 10.53 5.42 -6.38
C VAL A 98 11.25 4.08 -6.42
N VAL A 99 11.35 3.43 -5.27
CA VAL A 99 11.82 2.05 -5.13
C VAL A 99 10.73 1.23 -4.48
N SER A 100 10.40 0.11 -5.07
CA SER A 100 9.46 -0.85 -4.49
C SER A 100 10.20 -2.09 -4.00
N VAL A 101 9.88 -2.53 -2.79
CA VAL A 101 10.46 -3.70 -2.14
C VAL A 101 9.33 -4.67 -1.80
N LEU A 102 9.48 -5.93 -2.20
CA LEU A 102 8.54 -7.00 -1.86
C LEU A 102 8.58 -7.27 -0.35
N GLU A 103 7.38 -7.36 0.24
CA GLU A 103 7.17 -7.78 1.63
C GLU A 103 6.34 -9.07 1.67
N GLY A 104 5.07 -9.00 2.06
CA GLY A 104 4.16 -10.15 2.16
C GLY A 104 3.53 -10.57 0.83
N GLY A 105 2.82 -11.69 0.86
CA GLY A 105 2.12 -12.32 -0.25
C GLY A 105 2.42 -13.82 -0.27
N TYR A 106 1.47 -14.64 0.20
CA TYR A 106 1.73 -16.03 0.58
C TYR A 106 0.95 -17.03 -0.28
N ASP A 107 0.03 -16.59 -1.13
CA ASP A 107 -0.44 -17.36 -2.29
C ASP A 107 0.41 -17.00 -3.51
N LEU A 108 1.11 -17.98 -4.06
CA LEU A 108 2.09 -17.74 -5.12
C LEU A 108 1.46 -17.26 -6.44
N ASN A 109 0.25 -17.70 -6.76
CA ASN A 109 -0.44 -17.27 -7.97
C ASN A 109 -0.94 -15.82 -7.80
N ALA A 110 -1.60 -15.55 -6.70
CA ALA A 110 -2.05 -14.20 -6.36
C ALA A 110 -0.88 -13.21 -6.24
N LEU A 111 0.25 -13.63 -5.67
CA LEU A 111 1.47 -12.85 -5.62
C LEU A 111 1.98 -12.51 -7.02
N ALA A 112 2.08 -13.50 -7.91
CA ALA A 112 2.55 -13.29 -9.29
C ALA A 112 1.65 -12.30 -10.04
N ASP A 113 0.33 -12.48 -9.98
CA ASP A 113 -0.64 -11.61 -10.66
C ASP A 113 -0.65 -10.19 -10.07
N SER A 114 -0.59 -10.09 -8.75
CA SER A 114 -0.58 -8.78 -8.07
C SER A 114 0.72 -8.01 -8.34
N ALA A 115 1.87 -8.70 -8.28
CA ALA A 115 3.16 -8.12 -8.60
C ALA A 115 3.25 -7.69 -10.08
N PHE A 116 2.71 -8.49 -11.00
CA PHE A 116 2.61 -8.13 -12.42
C PHE A 116 1.83 -6.82 -12.60
N ASN A 117 0.65 -6.69 -11.99
CA ASN A 117 -0.15 -5.48 -12.04
C ASN A 117 0.59 -4.25 -11.45
N HIS A 118 1.25 -4.43 -10.31
CA HIS A 118 2.06 -3.39 -9.69
C HIS A 118 3.22 -2.93 -10.60
N VAL A 119 3.97 -3.86 -11.17
CA VAL A 119 5.11 -3.56 -12.05
C VAL A 119 4.64 -2.88 -13.34
N ASN A 120 3.53 -3.31 -13.94
CA ASN A 120 2.96 -2.64 -15.11
C ASN A 120 2.63 -1.18 -14.81
N ALA A 121 2.04 -0.88 -13.66
CA ALA A 121 1.76 0.49 -13.27
C ALA A 121 3.03 1.34 -13.13
N LEU A 122 4.12 0.76 -12.61
CA LEU A 122 5.42 1.43 -12.52
C LEU A 122 6.03 1.73 -13.90
N ILE A 123 5.90 0.80 -14.85
CA ILE A 123 6.46 0.95 -16.22
C ILE A 123 5.70 2.02 -17.00
N GLU A 124 4.37 2.05 -16.90
CA GLU A 124 3.53 2.98 -17.66
C GLU A 124 3.58 4.43 -17.17
N ASP A 125 4.18 4.69 -16.03
CA ASP A 125 4.27 6.05 -15.45
C ASP A 125 5.65 6.71 -15.71
N ASN A 126 6.56 6.01 -16.40
CA ASN A 126 7.89 6.49 -16.76
C ASN A 126 7.92 7.21 -18.10
#